data_a8e93bc320bf7b176ec10c7fc6b72208
#
_entry.id   a8e93bc320bf7b176ec10c7fc6b72208
#
_cell.length_a   1.000
_cell.length_b   1.000
_cell.length_c   1.000
_cell.angle_alpha   90.00
_cell.angle_beta   90.00
_cell.angle_gamma   90.00
#
_symmetry.space_group_name_H-M   'P 1'
#
loop_
_entity.id
_entity.type
_entity.pdbx_description
1 polymer ?
#
loop_
_entity_poly.entity_id
_entity_poly.type
_entity_poly.pdbx_seq_one_letter_code
_entity_poly.pdbx_strand_id
1 'polypeptide(L)'
;MRRARRLRRRLMLSPALSVSLVLTLQLSLVILAARAEPPAASASTVAVSEPHPFFGQQVDIVVLLPPPPREDSAAQQADLAAVLEAQRAAHANGDIAHAVADVQSSCGRFSDALGYDLTSAGAARVLAFLDQTARQGSLISVPAKRYWRRTRPYAYSPEVEPLGDMPARAKTTLGSNVIGSGGSGGSGGTGGSGGTGGTGGQLTAEQLRAADDLAHSSYPSGHTTFGTLCAILLAEMVPEKRAALFARNLDYDHSRMVVGAHFPTDLEAGRLAGTVAGALMLEDAGVQRQLAEARSSLRAALGLPPIYPPLYIESH
;
A
#
# COMPACT_ATOMS: atom_id res chain seq x y z
N MET A 1 35.54 97.01 21.67
CA MET A 1 34.95 95.76 22.14
C MET A 1 33.51 95.64 21.68
N ARG A 2 33.22 94.96 20.57
CA ARG A 2 31.84 94.70 20.12
C ARG A 2 31.85 93.28 19.56
N ARG A 3 31.11 92.34 20.23
CA ARG A 3 30.93 90.90 19.88
C ARG A 3 29.96 90.77 18.70
N ALA A 4 30.40 90.13 17.63
CA ALA A 4 29.55 89.68 16.51
C ALA A 4 28.75 88.48 16.91
N ARG A 5 27.43 88.59 16.89
CA ARG A 5 26.51 87.42 17.03
C ARG A 5 26.25 86.84 15.63
N ARG A 6 26.70 85.61 15.37
CA ARG A 6 26.34 84.84 14.18
C ARG A 6 25.00 84.18 14.42
N LEU A 7 24.02 84.52 13.58
CA LEU A 7 22.71 83.94 13.53
C LEU A 7 22.76 82.54 12.79
N ARG A 8 22.65 81.49 13.51
CA ARG A 8 22.45 80.17 12.88
C ARG A 8 20.98 80.01 12.61
N ARG A 9 20.53 80.06 11.33
CA ARG A 9 19.19 79.59 10.87
C ARG A 9 19.23 78.09 10.85
N ARG A 10 18.53 77.45 11.79
CA ARG A 10 18.17 76.04 11.71
C ARG A 10 16.97 75.93 10.74
N LEU A 11 17.12 75.24 9.59
CA LEU A 11 16.01 74.79 8.80
C LEU A 11 15.29 73.66 9.61
N MET A 12 14.15 74.01 10.13
CA MET A 12 13.24 73.03 10.70
C MET A 12 12.44 72.44 9.53
N LEU A 13 12.79 71.23 9.08
CA LEU A 13 11.88 70.48 8.20
C LEU A 13 10.66 70.02 9.03
N SER A 14 9.49 70.30 8.52
CA SER A 14 8.22 69.98 9.15
C SER A 14 8.09 68.43 9.27
N PRO A 15 7.72 67.88 10.44
CA PRO A 15 7.61 66.42 10.65
C PRO A 15 6.56 65.80 9.74
N ALA A 16 5.63 66.58 9.19
CA ALA A 16 4.58 66.09 8.27
C ALA A 16 5.12 65.63 6.89
N LEU A 17 6.22 66.22 6.40
CA LEU A 17 6.85 65.84 5.13
C LEU A 17 7.65 64.53 5.25
N SER A 18 8.25 64.26 6.43
CA SER A 18 8.99 63.04 6.66
C SER A 18 8.13 61.78 6.79
N VAL A 19 6.91 61.92 7.35
CA VAL A 19 5.96 60.78 7.49
C VAL A 19 5.36 60.43 6.14
N SER A 20 5.04 61.41 5.28
CA SER A 20 4.49 61.11 3.93
C SER A 20 5.51 60.41 3.03
N LEU A 21 6.78 60.75 3.12
CA LEU A 21 7.82 60.09 2.28
C LEU A 21 8.11 58.67 2.71
N VAL A 22 8.07 58.39 3.99
CA VAL A 22 8.27 57.00 4.53
C VAL A 22 7.02 56.14 4.19
N LEU A 23 5.81 56.69 4.27
CA LEU A 23 4.60 55.94 3.99
C LEU A 23 4.47 55.60 2.48
N THR A 24 4.85 56.51 1.58
CA THR A 24 4.85 56.23 0.13
C THR A 24 5.94 55.24 -0.25
N LEU A 25 7.09 55.21 0.40
CA LEU A 25 8.15 54.23 0.15
C LEU A 25 7.75 52.81 0.63
N GLN A 26 7.10 52.72 1.80
CA GLN A 26 6.57 51.45 2.31
C GLN A 26 5.41 50.90 1.48
N LEU A 27 4.51 51.79 1.01
CA LEU A 27 3.38 51.34 0.16
C LEU A 27 3.87 50.88 -1.22
N SER A 28 4.92 51.49 -1.77
CA SER A 28 5.53 51.05 -3.03
C SER A 28 6.26 49.69 -2.86
N LEU A 29 6.88 49.43 -1.72
CA LEU A 29 7.53 48.17 -1.44
C LEU A 29 6.49 47.00 -1.25
N VAL A 30 5.36 47.30 -0.62
CA VAL A 30 4.26 46.32 -0.44
C VAL A 30 3.59 46.01 -1.78
N ILE A 31 3.41 46.97 -2.66
CA ILE A 31 2.82 46.78 -4.01
C ILE A 31 3.82 46.01 -4.90
N LEU A 32 5.14 46.19 -4.74
CA LEU A 32 6.13 45.43 -5.49
C LEU A 32 6.24 43.99 -4.99
N ALA A 33 6.05 43.75 -3.68
CA ALA A 33 6.03 42.40 -3.09
C ALA A 33 4.74 41.63 -3.46
N ALA A 34 3.60 42.34 -3.67
CA ALA A 34 2.34 41.74 -4.08
C ALA A 34 2.27 41.36 -5.58
N ARG A 35 3.26 41.79 -6.38
CA ARG A 35 3.39 41.43 -7.81
C ARG A 35 4.44 40.37 -8.09
N ALA A 36 5.16 39.89 -7.08
CA ALA A 36 5.92 38.66 -7.23
C ALA A 36 4.94 37.50 -7.23
N GLU A 37 4.61 36.97 -8.39
CA GLU A 37 3.96 35.66 -8.50
C GLU A 37 4.80 34.69 -7.69
N PRO A 38 4.16 33.88 -6.81
CA PRO A 38 4.89 32.79 -6.17
C PRO A 38 5.50 31.96 -7.31
N PRO A 39 6.75 31.52 -7.19
CA PRO A 39 7.33 30.65 -8.19
C PRO A 39 6.33 29.52 -8.39
N ALA A 40 5.89 29.33 -9.63
CA ALA A 40 5.06 28.20 -9.99
C ALA A 40 5.72 26.98 -9.37
N ALA A 41 5.06 26.38 -8.37
CA ALA A 41 5.50 25.12 -7.83
C ALA A 41 5.57 24.20 -9.04
N SER A 42 6.79 23.96 -9.52
CA SER A 42 7.05 22.95 -10.51
C SER A 42 6.40 21.71 -9.92
N ALA A 43 5.28 21.29 -10.49
CA ALA A 43 4.76 19.96 -10.24
C ALA A 43 5.86 19.03 -10.76
N SER A 44 6.82 18.72 -9.88
CA SER A 44 7.69 17.58 -10.07
C SER A 44 6.73 16.41 -10.16
N THR A 45 6.38 16.05 -11.38
CA THR A 45 5.87 14.71 -11.67
C THR A 45 6.96 13.82 -11.09
N VAL A 46 6.70 13.23 -9.92
CA VAL A 46 7.52 12.14 -9.41
C VAL A 46 7.47 11.13 -10.56
N ALA A 47 8.55 11.07 -11.32
CA ALA A 47 8.69 10.06 -12.34
C ALA A 47 8.59 8.74 -11.59
N VAL A 48 7.48 8.05 -11.80
CA VAL A 48 7.31 6.67 -11.34
C VAL A 48 8.44 5.92 -12.03
N SER A 49 9.50 5.63 -11.31
CA SER A 49 10.63 4.89 -11.85
C SER A 49 10.10 3.57 -12.39
N GLU A 50 10.52 3.22 -13.62
CA GLU A 50 10.27 1.91 -14.23
C GLU A 50 10.47 0.81 -13.16
N PRO A 51 9.65 -0.25 -13.20
CA PRO A 51 9.79 -1.33 -12.23
C PRO A 51 11.20 -1.90 -12.29
N HIS A 52 11.99 -1.64 -11.28
CA HIS A 52 13.31 -2.25 -11.17
C HIS A 52 13.16 -3.78 -11.16
N PRO A 53 13.92 -4.52 -12.00
CA PRO A 53 13.95 -5.99 -11.98
C PRO A 53 14.67 -6.52 -10.72
N PHE A 54 14.47 -5.86 -9.58
CA PHE A 54 15.30 -5.95 -8.38
C PHE A 54 15.22 -7.32 -7.69
N PHE A 55 14.06 -7.99 -7.73
CA PHE A 55 13.84 -9.17 -6.89
C PHE A 55 14.17 -10.51 -7.53
N GLY A 56 14.27 -10.59 -8.87
CA GLY A 56 14.46 -11.87 -9.56
C GLY A 56 15.85 -12.48 -9.50
N GLN A 57 16.86 -11.67 -9.16
CA GLN A 57 18.26 -12.10 -9.28
C GLN A 57 19.03 -12.14 -7.95
N GLN A 58 18.53 -11.50 -6.87
CA GLN A 58 19.29 -11.35 -5.63
C GLN A 58 18.94 -12.37 -4.54
N VAL A 59 17.73 -12.93 -4.55
CA VAL A 59 17.26 -13.83 -3.51
C VAL A 59 16.49 -14.99 -4.09
N ASP A 60 16.95 -16.22 -3.82
CA ASP A 60 16.17 -17.42 -4.07
C ASP A 60 15.18 -17.62 -2.93
N ILE A 61 13.98 -17.09 -3.10
CA ILE A 61 12.92 -17.17 -2.09
C ILE A 61 12.44 -18.59 -1.83
N VAL A 62 12.62 -19.52 -2.79
CA VAL A 62 12.27 -20.93 -2.60
C VAL A 62 13.19 -21.59 -1.56
N VAL A 63 14.47 -21.23 -1.55
CA VAL A 63 15.44 -21.74 -0.57
C VAL A 63 15.22 -21.13 0.82
N LEU A 64 14.79 -19.87 0.88
CA LEU A 64 14.61 -19.16 2.15
C LEU A 64 13.32 -19.52 2.88
N LEU A 65 12.27 -19.87 2.15
CA LEU A 65 10.99 -20.22 2.79
C LEU A 65 10.98 -21.68 3.23
N PRO A 66 10.43 -21.99 4.42
CA PRO A 66 10.15 -23.37 4.80
C PRO A 66 9.19 -24.00 3.78
N PRO A 67 9.29 -25.31 3.51
CA PRO A 67 8.32 -25.96 2.62
C PRO A 67 6.91 -25.93 3.24
N PRO A 68 5.84 -25.80 2.41
CA PRO A 68 4.48 -25.92 2.92
C PRO A 68 4.23 -27.35 3.46
N PRO A 69 3.25 -27.52 4.37
CA PRO A 69 2.84 -28.85 4.82
C PRO A 69 2.49 -29.76 3.64
N ARG A 70 2.88 -31.02 3.73
CA ARG A 70 2.45 -32.02 2.74
C ARG A 70 0.93 -32.24 2.85
N GLU A 71 0.31 -32.47 1.72
CA GLU A 71 -1.15 -32.51 1.56
C GLU A 71 -1.83 -33.54 2.50
N ASP A 72 -1.20 -34.66 2.77
CA ASP A 72 -1.69 -35.76 3.63
C ASP A 72 -1.20 -35.68 5.10
N SER A 73 -0.52 -34.61 5.48
CA SER A 73 0.10 -34.48 6.81
C SER A 73 -0.86 -33.95 7.87
N ALA A 74 -0.55 -34.25 9.14
CA ALA A 74 -1.26 -33.69 10.29
C ALA A 74 -1.16 -32.15 10.33
N ALA A 75 -0.06 -31.58 9.84
CA ALA A 75 0.12 -30.13 9.73
C ALA A 75 -0.85 -29.52 8.71
N GLN A 76 -1.10 -30.18 7.57
CA GLN A 76 -2.10 -29.75 6.59
C GLN A 76 -3.51 -29.81 7.16
N GLN A 77 -3.82 -30.84 7.95
CA GLN A 77 -5.14 -30.96 8.62
C GLN A 77 -5.31 -29.85 9.68
N ALA A 78 -4.26 -29.50 10.42
CA ALA A 78 -4.30 -28.39 11.35
C ALA A 78 -4.53 -27.04 10.64
N ASP A 79 -3.86 -26.83 9.51
CA ASP A 79 -4.06 -25.66 8.63
C ASP A 79 -5.53 -25.56 8.16
N LEU A 80 -6.11 -26.66 7.70
CA LEU A 80 -7.53 -26.69 7.29
C LEU A 80 -8.47 -26.37 8.45
N ALA A 81 -8.24 -26.99 9.62
CA ALA A 81 -9.05 -26.76 10.81
C ALA A 81 -9.04 -25.29 11.22
N ALA A 82 -7.89 -24.62 11.12
CA ALA A 82 -7.78 -23.19 11.42
C ALA A 82 -8.57 -22.31 10.43
N VAL A 83 -8.60 -22.65 9.15
CA VAL A 83 -9.40 -21.92 8.15
C VAL A 83 -10.90 -22.08 8.45
N LEU A 84 -11.36 -23.30 8.73
CA LEU A 84 -12.76 -23.57 9.07
C LEU A 84 -13.19 -22.86 10.36
N GLU A 85 -12.29 -22.79 11.35
CA GLU A 85 -12.53 -22.04 12.59
C GLU A 85 -12.64 -20.55 12.32
N ALA A 86 -11.73 -19.98 11.51
CA ALA A 86 -11.76 -18.56 11.14
C ALA A 86 -13.08 -18.20 10.45
N GLN A 87 -13.56 -19.04 9.53
CA GLN A 87 -14.85 -18.83 8.87
C GLN A 87 -16.03 -18.90 9.84
N ARG A 88 -16.07 -19.92 10.71
CA ARG A 88 -17.13 -20.05 11.71
C ARG A 88 -17.17 -18.84 12.67
N ALA A 89 -16.02 -18.40 13.15
CA ALA A 89 -15.92 -17.23 13.99
C ALA A 89 -16.39 -15.95 13.27
N ALA A 90 -15.98 -15.74 12.02
CA ALA A 90 -16.38 -14.57 11.25
C ALA A 90 -17.89 -14.53 10.96
N HIS A 91 -18.52 -15.68 10.69
CA HIS A 91 -19.98 -15.75 10.58
C HIS A 91 -20.69 -15.42 11.90
N ALA A 92 -20.18 -15.93 13.01
CA ALA A 92 -20.77 -15.68 14.33
C ALA A 92 -20.64 -14.21 14.77
N ASN A 93 -19.52 -13.56 14.46
CA ASN A 93 -19.20 -12.19 14.87
C ASN A 93 -19.66 -11.12 13.88
N GLY A 94 -20.03 -11.48 12.65
CA GLY A 94 -20.36 -10.54 11.59
C GLY A 94 -19.16 -9.94 10.85
N ASP A 95 -17.97 -10.55 10.94
CA ASP A 95 -16.71 -10.02 10.42
C ASP A 95 -16.49 -10.31 8.92
N ILE A 96 -17.44 -11.02 8.26
CA ILE A 96 -17.32 -11.38 6.83
C ILE A 96 -17.11 -10.15 5.95
N ALA A 97 -17.86 -9.07 6.17
CA ALA A 97 -17.77 -7.85 5.37
C ALA A 97 -16.37 -7.20 5.48
N HIS A 98 -15.77 -7.23 6.67
CA HIS A 98 -14.41 -6.75 6.90
C HIS A 98 -13.39 -7.58 6.12
N ALA A 99 -13.47 -8.89 6.22
CA ALA A 99 -12.57 -9.80 5.51
C ALA A 99 -12.71 -9.70 3.98
N VAL A 100 -13.92 -9.53 3.46
CA VAL A 100 -14.19 -9.29 2.03
C VAL A 100 -13.61 -7.95 1.58
N ALA A 101 -13.70 -6.90 2.40
CA ALA A 101 -13.09 -5.62 2.08
C ALA A 101 -11.55 -5.70 1.98
N ASP A 102 -10.92 -6.60 2.76
CA ASP A 102 -9.48 -6.85 2.74
C ASP A 102 -9.00 -7.69 1.52
N VAL A 103 -9.90 -8.12 0.65
CA VAL A 103 -9.53 -8.68 -0.65
C VAL A 103 -8.84 -7.63 -1.52
N GLN A 104 -9.17 -6.36 -1.32
CA GLN A 104 -8.50 -5.26 -2.01
C GLN A 104 -7.04 -5.12 -1.57
N SER A 105 -6.09 -5.31 -2.50
CA SER A 105 -4.67 -5.07 -2.27
C SER A 105 -4.36 -3.57 -2.33
N SER A 106 -4.56 -2.88 -1.20
CA SER A 106 -4.22 -1.47 -1.03
C SER A 106 -3.73 -1.17 0.39
N CYS A 107 -2.66 -0.40 0.52
CA CYS A 107 -2.19 0.11 1.80
C CYS A 107 -3.21 1.07 2.46
N GLY A 108 -4.19 1.55 1.70
CA GLY A 108 -5.36 2.27 2.22
C GLY A 108 -6.16 1.48 3.26
N ARG A 109 -6.06 0.13 3.25
CA ARG A 109 -6.67 -0.73 4.27
C ARG A 109 -6.05 -0.58 5.67
N PHE A 110 -4.97 0.18 5.80
CA PHE A 110 -4.29 0.50 7.06
C PHE A 110 -4.67 1.88 7.63
N SER A 111 -5.63 2.58 7.02
CA SER A 111 -6.04 3.94 7.41
C SER A 111 -6.44 4.04 8.87
N ASP A 112 -7.26 3.10 9.38
CA ASP A 112 -7.73 3.10 10.77
C ASP A 112 -6.58 2.92 11.77
N ALA A 113 -5.66 2.00 11.50
CA ALA A 113 -4.49 1.75 12.34
C ALA A 113 -3.53 2.96 12.35
N LEU A 114 -3.44 3.66 11.23
CA LEU A 114 -2.66 4.89 11.09
C LEU A 114 -3.33 6.08 11.81
N GLY A 115 -4.66 6.08 11.88
CA GLY A 115 -5.47 7.22 12.35
C GLY A 115 -5.56 8.34 11.31
N TYR A 116 -5.41 8.01 10.02
CA TYR A 116 -5.49 8.96 8.90
C TYR A 116 -6.02 8.25 7.65
N ASP A 117 -6.97 8.87 6.97
CA ASP A 117 -7.55 8.33 5.74
C ASP A 117 -6.57 8.46 4.55
N LEU A 118 -5.86 7.36 4.27
CA LEU A 118 -4.95 7.25 3.12
C LEU A 118 -5.68 7.30 1.77
N THR A 119 -6.99 7.07 1.74
CA THR A 119 -7.79 7.11 0.50
C THR A 119 -8.25 8.52 0.15
N SER A 120 -8.06 9.48 1.04
CA SER A 120 -8.39 10.89 0.82
C SER A 120 -7.57 11.49 -0.33
N ALA A 121 -8.12 12.51 -0.99
CA ALA A 121 -7.44 13.24 -2.07
C ALA A 121 -6.09 13.82 -1.62
N GLY A 122 -5.96 14.24 -0.34
CA GLY A 122 -4.72 14.77 0.24
C GLY A 122 -3.61 13.73 0.37
N ALA A 123 -3.97 12.45 0.47
CA ALA A 123 -3.03 11.34 0.60
C ALA A 123 -2.74 10.61 -0.72
N ALA A 124 -3.36 10.98 -1.83
CA ALA A 124 -3.33 10.21 -3.08
C ALA A 124 -1.92 9.86 -3.57
N ARG A 125 -0.95 10.79 -3.45
CA ARG A 125 0.45 10.54 -3.84
C ARG A 125 1.13 9.55 -2.90
N VAL A 126 0.89 9.67 -1.60
CA VAL A 126 1.42 8.76 -0.58
C VAL A 126 0.88 7.36 -0.79
N LEU A 127 -0.44 7.23 -0.99
CA LEU A 127 -1.07 5.93 -1.25
C LEU A 127 -0.58 5.29 -2.55
N ALA A 128 -0.44 6.08 -3.62
CA ALA A 128 0.09 5.59 -4.89
C ALA A 128 1.51 5.04 -4.76
N PHE A 129 2.40 5.75 -4.05
CA PHE A 129 3.75 5.28 -3.74
C PHE A 129 3.72 3.98 -2.94
N LEU A 130 2.95 3.93 -1.84
CA LEU A 130 2.84 2.76 -0.98
C LEU A 130 2.34 1.54 -1.76
N ASP A 131 1.22 1.70 -2.48
CA ASP A 131 0.59 0.63 -3.23
C ASP A 131 1.48 0.09 -4.35
N GLN A 132 2.17 0.98 -5.07
CA GLN A 132 3.09 0.58 -6.12
C GLN A 132 4.29 -0.17 -5.56
N THR A 133 4.93 0.38 -4.52
CA THR A 133 6.10 -0.20 -3.89
C THR A 133 5.78 -1.56 -3.29
N ALA A 134 4.67 -1.67 -2.53
CA ALA A 134 4.25 -2.94 -1.95
C ALA A 134 3.86 -3.99 -3.02
N ARG A 135 3.22 -3.58 -4.12
CA ARG A 135 2.94 -4.50 -5.25
C ARG A 135 4.21 -5.03 -5.89
N GLN A 136 5.18 -4.17 -6.16
CA GLN A 136 6.47 -4.60 -6.72
C GLN A 136 7.19 -5.56 -5.78
N GLY A 137 7.27 -5.23 -4.49
CA GLY A 137 7.88 -6.12 -3.49
C GLY A 137 7.17 -7.46 -3.35
N SER A 138 5.85 -7.50 -3.48
CA SER A 138 5.08 -8.74 -3.36
C SER A 138 5.35 -9.75 -4.49
N LEU A 139 5.94 -9.32 -5.60
CA LEU A 139 6.36 -10.20 -6.70
C LEU A 139 7.45 -11.18 -6.29
N ILE A 140 8.17 -10.94 -5.20
CA ILE A 140 9.13 -11.89 -4.62
C ILE A 140 8.50 -13.26 -4.35
N SER A 141 7.19 -13.31 -4.09
CA SER A 141 6.46 -14.54 -3.82
C SER A 141 6.21 -15.42 -5.05
N VAL A 142 6.31 -14.85 -6.27
CA VAL A 142 5.90 -15.52 -7.50
C VAL A 142 6.72 -16.79 -7.84
N PRO A 143 8.06 -16.81 -7.73
CA PRO A 143 8.84 -18.04 -7.97
C PRO A 143 8.41 -19.18 -7.03
N ALA A 144 8.20 -18.91 -5.75
CA ALA A 144 7.78 -19.91 -4.78
C ALA A 144 6.37 -20.43 -5.06
N LYS A 145 5.43 -19.56 -5.49
CA LYS A 145 4.10 -19.99 -5.93
C LYS A 145 4.16 -20.99 -7.08
N ARG A 146 5.00 -20.73 -8.07
CA ARG A 146 5.19 -21.61 -9.23
C ARG A 146 5.88 -22.92 -8.87
N TYR A 147 6.78 -22.87 -7.89
CA TYR A 147 7.52 -24.05 -7.43
C TYR A 147 6.65 -25.00 -6.61
N TRP A 148 5.96 -24.46 -5.56
CA TRP A 148 5.21 -25.27 -4.61
C TRP A 148 3.81 -25.67 -5.10
N ARG A 149 3.16 -24.85 -5.92
CA ARG A 149 1.82 -25.08 -6.47
C ARG A 149 0.82 -25.63 -5.46
N ARG A 150 0.85 -25.13 -4.21
CA ARG A 150 -0.05 -25.58 -3.14
C ARG A 150 -1.49 -25.24 -3.48
N THR A 151 -2.39 -26.21 -3.33
CA THR A 151 -3.83 -26.04 -3.50
C THR A 151 -4.38 -25.08 -2.45
N ARG A 152 -5.25 -24.13 -2.87
CA ARG A 152 -5.90 -23.19 -1.94
C ARG A 152 -6.97 -23.86 -1.11
N PRO A 153 -7.28 -23.34 0.13
CA PRO A 153 -8.28 -23.93 1.01
C PRO A 153 -9.62 -24.17 0.33
N TYR A 154 -10.16 -23.20 -0.41
CA TYR A 154 -11.44 -23.31 -1.09
C TYR A 154 -11.46 -24.41 -2.18
N ALA A 155 -10.31 -24.72 -2.77
CA ALA A 155 -10.20 -25.79 -3.76
C ALA A 155 -9.85 -27.14 -3.11
N TYR A 156 -9.14 -27.11 -1.97
CA TYR A 156 -8.71 -28.29 -1.22
C TYR A 156 -9.86 -28.99 -0.50
N SER A 157 -10.70 -28.25 0.22
CA SER A 157 -11.80 -28.83 1.00
C SER A 157 -13.17 -28.29 0.60
N PRO A 158 -14.21 -29.17 0.44
CA PRO A 158 -15.60 -28.78 0.20
C PRO A 158 -16.22 -28.00 1.38
N GLU A 159 -15.66 -28.08 2.55
CA GLU A 159 -16.17 -27.43 3.74
C GLU A 159 -15.78 -25.94 3.79
N VAL A 160 -14.74 -25.54 3.05
CA VAL A 160 -14.30 -24.13 2.99
C VAL A 160 -15.18 -23.35 2.03
N GLU A 161 -15.82 -22.31 2.52
CA GLU A 161 -16.63 -21.39 1.72
C GLU A 161 -15.73 -20.39 0.98
N PRO A 162 -15.79 -20.30 -0.36
CA PRO A 162 -15.12 -19.24 -1.10
C PRO A 162 -15.88 -17.92 -0.94
N LEU A 163 -15.24 -16.90 -0.36
CA LEU A 163 -15.83 -15.59 -0.15
C LEU A 163 -15.07 -14.49 -0.93
N GLY A 164 -15.73 -13.37 -1.15
CA GLY A 164 -15.14 -12.22 -1.85
C GLY A 164 -14.93 -12.53 -3.35
N ASP A 165 -13.69 -12.35 -3.81
CA ASP A 165 -13.28 -12.59 -5.20
C ASP A 165 -12.83 -14.03 -5.48
N MET A 166 -12.95 -14.91 -4.48
CA MET A 166 -12.61 -16.32 -4.69
C MET A 166 -13.59 -16.95 -5.67
N PRO A 167 -13.08 -17.67 -6.70
CA PRO A 167 -13.96 -18.28 -7.69
C PRO A 167 -14.90 -19.25 -6.99
N ALA A 168 -16.20 -19.08 -7.27
CA ALA A 168 -17.19 -20.09 -6.91
C ALA A 168 -16.68 -21.44 -7.44
N ARG A 169 -16.76 -22.49 -6.62
CA ARG A 169 -16.30 -23.80 -7.03
C ARG A 169 -16.85 -24.13 -8.42
N ALA A 170 -15.98 -24.21 -9.41
CA ALA A 170 -16.30 -25.03 -10.55
C ALA A 170 -16.59 -26.43 -10.01
N LYS A 171 -17.82 -26.90 -10.15
CA LYS A 171 -18.17 -28.29 -9.86
C LYS A 171 -17.37 -29.13 -10.85
N THR A 172 -16.12 -29.40 -10.53
CA THR A 172 -15.31 -30.38 -11.24
C THR A 172 -15.75 -31.76 -10.76
N THR A 173 -16.95 -32.11 -11.13
CA THR A 173 -17.31 -33.51 -11.20
C THR A 173 -16.71 -34.01 -12.53
N LEU A 174 -15.61 -34.74 -12.45
CA LEU A 174 -15.28 -35.65 -13.55
C LEU A 174 -16.55 -36.47 -13.83
N GLY A 175 -17.25 -36.15 -14.90
CA GLY A 175 -18.37 -36.97 -15.41
C GLY A 175 -19.76 -36.38 -15.25
N SER A 176 -20.02 -35.09 -15.33
CA SER A 176 -21.33 -34.58 -15.78
C SER A 176 -21.29 -33.07 -16.05
N ASN A 177 -21.69 -32.71 -17.24
CA ASN A 177 -21.99 -31.35 -17.67
C ASN A 177 -23.00 -30.70 -16.72
N VAL A 178 -22.59 -29.75 -15.87
CA VAL A 178 -23.55 -28.82 -15.27
C VAL A 178 -22.90 -27.43 -15.18
N ILE A 179 -23.44 -26.60 -16.03
CA ILE A 179 -23.36 -25.16 -16.02
C ILE A 179 -24.05 -24.65 -14.76
N GLY A 180 -23.34 -23.97 -13.89
CA GLY A 180 -23.88 -23.35 -12.69
C GLY A 180 -23.78 -21.85 -12.78
N SER A 181 -24.93 -21.19 -12.68
CA SER A 181 -25.20 -19.77 -12.78
C SER A 181 -24.54 -18.92 -11.72
N GLY A 182 -23.95 -17.82 -12.16
CA GLY A 182 -24.02 -16.47 -11.73
C GLY A 182 -24.01 -16.08 -10.25
N GLY A 183 -22.97 -15.40 -9.85
CA GLY A 183 -22.95 -14.46 -8.76
C GLY A 183 -22.05 -13.29 -9.14
N SER A 184 -22.72 -12.17 -9.39
CA SER A 184 -22.16 -10.90 -9.83
C SER A 184 -21.41 -10.20 -8.71
N GLY A 185 -20.34 -9.51 -9.05
CA GLY A 185 -20.03 -8.31 -8.32
C GLY A 185 -18.58 -7.95 -8.15
N GLY A 186 -18.12 -6.96 -8.89
CA GLY A 186 -17.21 -5.93 -8.40
C GLY A 186 -15.81 -5.91 -8.96
N SER A 187 -15.69 -5.40 -10.05
CA SER A 187 -14.90 -4.32 -10.68
C SER A 187 -13.60 -3.90 -9.99
N GLY A 188 -12.58 -3.91 -10.80
CA GLY A 188 -11.34 -3.17 -10.60
C GLY A 188 -10.50 -3.16 -11.86
N GLY A 189 -10.89 -2.42 -12.84
CA GLY A 189 -10.27 -1.49 -13.75
C GLY A 189 -9.45 -2.06 -14.88
N THR A 190 -9.88 -1.99 -16.04
CA THR A 190 -9.72 -0.96 -17.07
C THR A 190 -10.44 -1.41 -18.34
N GLY A 191 -11.27 -0.51 -18.83
CA GLY A 191 -11.71 -0.22 -20.16
C GLY A 191 -11.90 -1.32 -21.18
N GLY A 192 -13.17 -1.52 -21.58
CA GLY A 192 -13.53 -2.25 -22.78
C GLY A 192 -15.02 -2.56 -22.82
N SER A 193 -15.74 -1.74 -23.57
CA SER A 193 -17.17 -1.74 -23.85
C SER A 193 -17.77 -3.08 -24.26
N GLY A 194 -19.02 -3.28 -23.94
CA GLY A 194 -19.95 -4.09 -24.70
C GLY A 194 -20.60 -5.19 -23.89
N GLY A 195 -21.83 -4.86 -23.45
CA GLY A 195 -22.74 -5.76 -22.78
C GLY A 195 -23.30 -6.80 -23.71
N THR A 196 -24.01 -7.62 -23.17
CA THR A 196 -25.19 -8.39 -23.51
C THR A 196 -25.12 -9.82 -22.98
N GLY A 197 -26.13 -10.15 -22.22
CA GLY A 197 -26.83 -11.44 -22.17
C GLY A 197 -25.97 -12.68 -21.91
N GLY A 198 -25.98 -13.16 -20.64
CA GLY A 198 -25.38 -14.42 -20.29
C GLY A 198 -26.00 -15.61 -21.05
N THR A 199 -25.28 -16.11 -22.00
CA THR A 199 -25.37 -17.51 -22.42
C THR A 199 -24.22 -18.23 -21.74
N GLY A 200 -24.52 -19.34 -21.02
CA GLY A 200 -23.54 -20.18 -20.34
C GLY A 200 -22.47 -20.71 -21.30
N GLY A 201 -21.52 -19.85 -21.64
CA GLY A 201 -20.39 -20.16 -22.50
C GLY A 201 -19.40 -21.06 -21.77
N GLN A 202 -18.98 -22.12 -22.42
CA GLN A 202 -17.90 -22.97 -22.00
C GLN A 202 -16.63 -22.11 -21.83
N LEU A 203 -15.97 -22.21 -20.67
CA LEU A 203 -14.74 -21.48 -20.40
C LEU A 203 -13.69 -21.79 -21.47
N THR A 204 -12.97 -20.81 -21.92
CA THR A 204 -11.84 -21.00 -22.84
C THR A 204 -10.72 -21.78 -22.16
N ALA A 205 -9.85 -22.41 -22.95
CA ALA A 205 -8.67 -23.09 -22.41
C ALA A 205 -7.77 -22.18 -21.59
N GLU A 206 -7.69 -20.89 -21.93
CA GLU A 206 -6.95 -19.87 -21.18
C GLU A 206 -7.62 -19.57 -19.84
N GLN A 207 -8.93 -19.38 -19.80
CA GLN A 207 -9.69 -19.18 -18.56
C GLN A 207 -9.60 -20.39 -17.62
N LEU A 208 -9.61 -21.60 -18.16
CA LEU A 208 -9.43 -22.83 -17.37
C LEU A 208 -8.01 -22.90 -16.77
N ARG A 209 -6.97 -22.55 -17.55
CA ARG A 209 -5.58 -22.50 -17.04
C ARG A 209 -5.43 -21.43 -15.98
N ALA A 210 -5.98 -20.24 -16.18
CA ALA A 210 -5.92 -19.16 -15.19
C ALA A 210 -6.62 -19.56 -13.88
N ALA A 211 -7.76 -20.26 -13.97
CA ALA A 211 -8.47 -20.78 -12.79
C ALA A 211 -7.66 -21.87 -12.07
N ASP A 212 -7.02 -22.77 -12.81
CA ASP A 212 -6.14 -23.81 -12.27
C ASP A 212 -4.90 -23.19 -11.59
N ASP A 213 -4.24 -22.23 -12.24
CA ASP A 213 -3.10 -21.53 -11.68
C ASP A 213 -3.48 -20.77 -10.41
N LEU A 214 -4.66 -20.16 -10.37
CA LEU A 214 -5.16 -19.50 -9.16
C LEU A 214 -5.42 -20.50 -8.04
N ALA A 215 -6.08 -21.62 -8.33
CA ALA A 215 -6.38 -22.68 -7.36
C ALA A 215 -5.11 -23.29 -6.75
N HIS A 216 -4.03 -23.35 -7.53
CA HIS A 216 -2.75 -23.94 -7.14
C HIS A 216 -1.66 -22.90 -6.84
N SER A 217 -2.02 -21.74 -6.34
CA SER A 217 -1.09 -20.65 -5.99
C SER A 217 -1.21 -20.18 -4.55
N SER A 218 -1.53 -21.09 -3.62
CA SER A 218 -1.75 -20.74 -2.21
C SER A 218 -0.46 -20.28 -1.52
N TYR A 219 0.63 -20.99 -1.69
CA TYR A 219 1.87 -20.77 -0.93
C TYR A 219 2.96 -20.07 -1.75
N PRO A 220 3.61 -19.05 -1.17
CA PRO A 220 3.22 -18.25 0.00
C PRO A 220 2.08 -17.28 -0.32
N SER A 221 1.45 -16.69 0.70
CA SER A 221 0.41 -15.68 0.49
C SER A 221 0.96 -14.38 -0.08
N GLY A 222 0.56 -14.01 -1.30
CA GLY A 222 0.95 -12.74 -1.92
C GLY A 222 0.28 -11.52 -1.27
N HIS A 223 -0.97 -11.66 -0.78
CA HIS A 223 -1.65 -10.61 -0.03
C HIS A 223 -0.94 -10.31 1.29
N THR A 224 -0.54 -11.35 2.02
CA THR A 224 0.26 -11.21 3.25
C THR A 224 1.61 -10.56 2.97
N THR A 225 2.30 -10.97 1.89
CA THR A 225 3.54 -10.31 1.46
C THR A 225 3.31 -8.82 1.22
N PHE A 226 2.24 -8.47 0.51
CA PHE A 226 1.84 -7.08 0.25
C PHE A 226 1.49 -6.32 1.54
N GLY A 227 0.65 -6.89 2.41
CA GLY A 227 0.25 -6.27 3.68
C GLY A 227 1.45 -6.02 4.60
N THR A 228 2.38 -6.98 4.68
CA THR A 228 3.62 -6.84 5.45
C THR A 228 4.46 -5.66 4.93
N LEU A 229 4.57 -5.50 3.62
CA LEU A 229 5.26 -4.35 3.02
C LEU A 229 4.54 -3.03 3.33
N CYS A 230 3.20 -2.97 3.27
CA CYS A 230 2.45 -1.79 3.69
C CYS A 230 2.76 -1.43 5.15
N ALA A 231 2.75 -2.43 6.06
CA ALA A 231 3.05 -2.21 7.48
C ALA A 231 4.48 -1.71 7.69
N ILE A 232 5.48 -2.30 7.02
CA ILE A 232 6.88 -1.87 7.09
C ILE A 232 7.03 -0.43 6.60
N LEU A 233 6.57 -0.12 5.38
CA LEU A 233 6.70 1.21 4.80
C LEU A 233 6.00 2.29 5.64
N LEU A 234 4.78 2.02 6.12
CA LEU A 234 4.06 2.92 6.99
C LEU A 234 4.74 3.08 8.36
N ALA A 235 5.31 2.01 8.93
CA ALA A 235 6.06 2.06 10.19
C ALA A 235 7.37 2.85 10.07
N GLU A 236 8.01 2.84 8.89
CA GLU A 236 9.15 3.70 8.58
C GLU A 236 8.74 5.18 8.46
N MET A 237 7.54 5.46 8.01
CA MET A 237 7.03 6.84 7.91
C MET A 237 6.51 7.38 9.24
N VAL A 238 5.83 6.53 10.03
CA VAL A 238 5.16 6.89 11.28
C VAL A 238 5.47 5.85 12.37
N PRO A 239 6.71 5.82 12.89
CA PRO A 239 7.14 4.83 13.87
C PRO A 239 6.32 4.86 15.17
N GLU A 240 5.66 5.97 15.47
CA GLU A 240 4.72 6.11 16.60
C GLU A 240 3.50 5.18 16.48
N LYS A 241 3.16 4.76 15.27
CA LYS A 241 2.04 3.86 14.97
C LYS A 241 2.46 2.41 14.70
N ARG A 242 3.75 2.09 14.83
CA ARG A 242 4.31 0.77 14.46
C ARG A 242 3.51 -0.40 15.03
N ALA A 243 3.20 -0.38 16.32
CA ALA A 243 2.47 -1.48 16.96
C ALA A 243 1.07 -1.68 16.36
N ALA A 244 0.33 -0.59 16.13
CA ALA A 244 -1.01 -0.64 15.53
C ALA A 244 -0.96 -1.10 14.06
N LEU A 245 0.03 -0.65 13.30
CA LEU A 245 0.22 -1.04 11.91
C LEU A 245 0.54 -2.54 11.76
N PHE A 246 1.41 -3.09 12.59
CA PHE A 246 1.69 -4.53 12.57
C PHE A 246 0.53 -5.37 13.12
N ALA A 247 -0.22 -4.88 14.11
CA ALA A 247 -1.46 -5.54 14.56
C ALA A 247 -2.49 -5.58 13.41
N ARG A 248 -2.65 -4.48 12.67
CA ARG A 248 -3.53 -4.44 11.50
C ARG A 248 -3.08 -5.39 10.39
N ASN A 249 -1.77 -5.57 10.21
CA ASN A 249 -1.26 -6.56 9.24
C ASN A 249 -1.66 -7.98 9.61
N LEU A 250 -1.63 -8.34 10.88
CA LEU A 250 -2.09 -9.67 11.33
C LEU A 250 -3.59 -9.87 11.11
N ASP A 251 -4.39 -8.83 11.30
CA ASP A 251 -5.82 -8.85 11.01
C ASP A 251 -6.09 -8.95 9.49
N TYR A 252 -5.33 -8.21 8.66
CA TYR A 252 -5.36 -8.32 7.21
C TYR A 252 -5.01 -9.73 6.71
N ASP A 253 -4.03 -10.37 7.37
CA ASP A 253 -3.68 -11.77 7.13
C ASP A 253 -4.82 -12.72 7.51
N HIS A 254 -5.43 -12.52 8.68
CA HIS A 254 -6.56 -13.32 9.16
C HIS A 254 -7.73 -13.29 8.17
N SER A 255 -8.01 -12.14 7.59
CA SER A 255 -9.02 -11.98 6.55
C SER A 255 -8.82 -12.94 5.38
N ARG A 256 -7.58 -13.36 5.07
CA ARG A 256 -7.30 -14.32 3.98
C ARG A 256 -7.74 -15.75 4.30
N MET A 257 -7.74 -16.14 5.59
CA MET A 257 -8.33 -17.42 6.03
C MET A 257 -9.85 -17.34 5.95
N VAL A 258 -10.44 -16.25 6.43
CA VAL A 258 -11.90 -16.05 6.41
C VAL A 258 -12.46 -16.15 5.00
N VAL A 259 -11.81 -15.56 3.99
CA VAL A 259 -12.28 -15.68 2.60
C VAL A 259 -11.91 -17.01 1.92
N GLY A 260 -11.29 -17.95 2.63
CA GLY A 260 -10.93 -19.26 2.11
C GLY A 260 -9.76 -19.28 1.13
N ALA A 261 -8.95 -18.20 1.09
CA ALA A 261 -7.90 -18.01 0.11
C ALA A 261 -6.57 -18.67 0.49
N HIS A 262 -6.22 -18.70 1.78
CA HIS A 262 -4.92 -19.10 2.28
C HIS A 262 -5.00 -19.86 3.60
N PHE A 263 -4.04 -20.75 3.82
CA PHE A 263 -3.81 -21.44 5.08
C PHE A 263 -2.91 -20.62 6.01
N PRO A 264 -2.91 -20.84 7.35
CA PRO A 264 -2.01 -20.18 8.29
C PRO A 264 -0.54 -20.22 7.87
N THR A 265 -0.04 -21.36 7.43
CA THR A 265 1.36 -21.51 7.01
C THR A 265 1.69 -20.73 5.73
N ASP A 266 0.72 -20.49 4.84
CA ASP A 266 0.89 -19.59 3.69
C ASP A 266 1.08 -18.14 4.13
N LEU A 267 0.38 -17.73 5.21
CA LEU A 267 0.46 -16.39 5.77
C LEU A 267 1.82 -16.17 6.45
N GLU A 268 2.30 -17.16 7.22
CA GLU A 268 3.63 -17.10 7.82
C GLU A 268 4.73 -16.95 6.77
N ALA A 269 4.68 -17.77 5.73
CA ALA A 269 5.63 -17.68 4.63
C ALA A 269 5.49 -16.34 3.87
N GLY A 270 4.27 -15.82 3.73
CA GLY A 270 4.00 -14.51 3.15
C GLY A 270 4.64 -13.38 3.96
N ARG A 271 4.55 -13.42 5.29
CA ARG A 271 5.23 -12.45 6.18
C ARG A 271 6.74 -12.52 6.06
N LEU A 272 7.31 -13.73 6.02
CA LEU A 272 8.75 -13.91 5.79
C LEU A 272 9.17 -13.29 4.44
N ALA A 273 8.46 -13.61 3.38
CA ALA A 273 8.73 -13.06 2.05
C ALA A 273 8.61 -11.52 2.04
N GLY A 274 7.58 -10.96 2.70
CA GLY A 274 7.38 -9.52 2.82
C GLY A 274 8.47 -8.83 3.62
N THR A 275 8.97 -9.48 4.67
CA THR A 275 10.07 -8.96 5.49
C THR A 275 11.38 -8.92 4.70
N VAL A 276 11.70 -9.99 3.96
CA VAL A 276 12.88 -10.04 3.09
C VAL A 276 12.78 -8.98 2.00
N ALA A 277 11.63 -8.88 1.32
CA ALA A 277 11.41 -7.86 0.30
C ALA A 277 11.52 -6.44 0.89
N GLY A 278 10.96 -6.21 2.07
CA GLY A 278 11.04 -4.92 2.76
C GLY A 278 12.47 -4.52 3.10
N ALA A 279 13.28 -5.44 3.59
CA ALA A 279 14.69 -5.19 3.87
C ALA A 279 15.45 -4.77 2.60
N LEU A 280 15.28 -5.51 1.50
CA LEU A 280 15.93 -5.21 0.22
C LEU A 280 15.43 -3.87 -0.37
N MET A 281 14.14 -3.58 -0.28
CA MET A 281 13.57 -2.34 -0.79
C MET A 281 14.06 -1.12 0.01
N LEU A 282 14.24 -1.26 1.31
CA LEU A 282 14.76 -0.19 2.15
C LEU A 282 16.25 0.11 1.92
N GLU A 283 16.99 -0.76 1.24
CA GLU A 283 18.37 -0.51 0.77
C GLU A 283 18.41 0.20 -0.59
N ASP A 284 17.32 0.18 -1.36
CA ASP A 284 17.27 0.83 -2.68
C ASP A 284 17.20 2.37 -2.56
N ALA A 285 18.17 3.05 -3.16
CA ALA A 285 18.27 4.51 -3.10
C ALA A 285 17.06 5.22 -3.76
N GLY A 286 16.42 4.62 -4.76
CA GLY A 286 15.22 5.14 -5.39
C GLY A 286 14.01 5.09 -4.46
N VAL A 287 13.81 3.92 -3.83
CA VAL A 287 12.77 3.73 -2.80
C VAL A 287 13.00 4.67 -1.62
N GLN A 288 14.23 4.80 -1.14
CA GLN A 288 14.58 5.68 -0.02
C GLN A 288 14.22 7.15 -0.29
N ARG A 289 14.52 7.66 -1.49
CA ARG A 289 14.15 9.04 -1.86
C ARG A 289 12.64 9.24 -1.86
N GLN A 290 11.89 8.34 -2.51
CA GLN A 290 10.43 8.43 -2.57
C GLN A 290 9.79 8.26 -1.19
N LEU A 291 10.34 7.35 -0.36
CA LEU A 291 9.91 7.14 1.02
C LEU A 291 10.12 8.40 1.87
N ALA A 292 11.23 9.12 1.70
CA ALA A 292 11.50 10.36 2.43
C ALA A 292 10.50 11.47 2.07
N GLU A 293 10.16 11.62 0.78
CA GLU A 293 9.14 12.57 0.31
C GLU A 293 7.74 12.21 0.84
N ALA A 294 7.35 10.95 0.70
CA ALA A 294 6.06 10.45 1.17
C ALA A 294 5.93 10.56 2.71
N ARG A 295 7.01 10.26 3.45
CA ARG A 295 7.11 10.44 4.90
C ARG A 295 6.89 11.88 5.31
N SER A 296 7.58 12.83 4.66
CA SER A 296 7.42 14.25 4.94
C SER A 296 5.96 14.70 4.77
N SER A 297 5.35 14.31 3.66
CA SER A 297 3.96 14.65 3.34
C SER A 297 2.98 14.05 4.34
N LEU A 298 3.13 12.76 4.66
CA LEU A 298 2.24 12.05 5.59
C LEU A 298 2.36 12.59 7.01
N ARG A 299 3.59 12.85 7.50
CA ARG A 299 3.80 13.40 8.83
C ARG A 299 3.25 14.81 8.98
N ALA A 300 3.40 15.65 7.94
CA ALA A 300 2.77 16.96 7.92
C ALA A 300 1.23 16.88 7.99
N ALA A 301 0.61 15.96 7.25
CA ALA A 301 -0.82 15.72 7.28
C ALA A 301 -1.33 15.23 8.65
N LEU A 302 -0.50 14.47 9.37
CA LEU A 302 -0.77 13.98 10.73
C LEU A 302 -0.44 15.01 11.83
N GLY A 303 0.13 16.17 11.49
CA GLY A 303 0.60 17.15 12.49
C GLY A 303 1.79 16.66 13.32
N LEU A 304 2.56 15.70 12.80
CA LEU A 304 3.73 15.13 13.48
C LEU A 304 5.01 15.89 13.08
N PRO A 305 6.01 16.00 13.98
CA PRO A 305 7.29 16.60 13.64
C PRO A 305 8.00 15.80 12.54
N PRO A 306 8.81 16.47 11.70
CA PRO A 306 9.59 15.78 10.68
C PRO A 306 10.59 14.81 11.32
N ILE A 307 10.81 13.65 10.67
CA ILE A 307 11.89 12.73 10.99
C ILE A 307 12.91 12.87 9.87
N TYR A 308 14.11 13.26 10.23
CA TYR A 308 15.23 13.29 9.29
C TYR A 308 15.81 11.87 9.21
N PRO A 309 16.14 11.37 8.01
CA PRO A 309 16.90 10.14 7.90
C PRO A 309 18.23 10.34 8.66
N PRO A 310 18.78 9.29 9.29
CA PRO A 310 20.13 9.39 9.81
C PRO A 310 21.02 9.86 8.67
N LEU A 311 21.89 10.85 8.96
CA LEU A 311 22.90 11.28 8.01
C LEU A 311 23.75 10.05 7.71
N TYR A 312 23.52 9.42 6.56
CA TYR A 312 24.49 8.49 5.99
C TYR A 312 25.73 9.33 5.71
N ILE A 313 26.72 9.21 6.57
CA ILE A 313 28.07 9.69 6.27
C ILE A 313 28.53 8.75 5.16
N GLU A 314 28.52 9.26 3.92
CA GLU A 314 29.21 8.58 2.81
C GLU A 314 30.67 8.43 3.26
N SER A 315 31.03 7.22 3.68
CA SER A 315 32.43 6.86 3.86
C SER A 315 33.04 6.74 2.45
N HIS A 316 33.75 7.80 2.06
CA HIS A 316 34.59 7.84 0.87
C HIS A 316 35.72 6.81 0.95
#